data_ca3f8a4dc49aa6e1ca5f2c9be00aa75f
#
_entry.id   ca3f8a4dc49aa6e1ca5f2c9be00aa75f
#
_cell.length_a   1.000
_cell.length_b   1.000
_cell.length_c   1.000
_cell.angle_alpha   90.00
_cell.angle_beta   90.00
_cell.angle_gamma   90.00
#
_symmetry.space_group_name_H-M   'P 1'
#
loop_
_entity.id
_entity.type
_entity.pdbx_description
1 polymer ?
#
loop_
_entity_poly.entity_id
_entity_poly.type
_entity_poly.pdbx_seq_one_letter_code
_entity_poly.pdbx_strand_id
1 'polypeptide(L)'
;MLNETILDETTVMELIIYAGEARSSSMEALSAARKYDWDKAEELLNMASVAARKAHQIQTALIGADEGSGKIPVNLILVHAQDHLMNAMLCRELVEELIQLHREISTLKQLIN
;
A
#
# COMPACT_ATOMS: atom_id res chain seq x y z
N MET A 1 -23.47 13.98 -10.07
CA MET A 1 -23.21 14.45 -8.70
C MET A 1 -22.29 13.52 -7.95
N LEU A 2 -22.60 12.22 -7.83
CA LEU A 2 -21.65 11.26 -7.24
C LEU A 2 -20.34 11.22 -8.02
N ASN A 3 -20.41 11.34 -9.35
CA ASN A 3 -19.23 11.33 -10.21
C ASN A 3 -18.34 12.55 -10.01
N GLU A 4 -18.94 13.70 -9.76
CA GLU A 4 -18.19 14.93 -9.49
C GLU A 4 -17.40 14.82 -8.20
N THR A 5 -18.00 14.24 -7.15
CA THR A 5 -17.34 14.03 -5.87
C THR A 5 -16.21 13.02 -6.00
N ILE A 6 -16.40 11.94 -6.76
CA ILE A 6 -15.40 10.90 -6.98
C ILE A 6 -14.23 11.41 -7.83
N LEU A 7 -14.52 12.30 -8.80
CA LEU A 7 -13.52 12.91 -9.69
C LEU A 7 -12.79 14.09 -9.06
N ASP A 8 -13.18 14.46 -7.86
CA ASP A 8 -12.59 15.55 -7.12
C ASP A 8 -11.07 15.34 -7.00
N GLU A 9 -10.34 16.42 -7.19
CA GLU A 9 -8.89 16.48 -7.01
C GLU A 9 -8.48 15.95 -5.63
N THR A 10 -9.30 16.23 -4.61
CA THR A 10 -9.10 15.73 -3.25
C THR A 10 -9.09 14.21 -3.19
N THR A 11 -9.99 13.55 -3.91
CA THR A 11 -10.08 12.09 -3.95
C THR A 11 -8.81 11.48 -4.55
N VAL A 12 -8.31 12.04 -5.63
CA VAL A 12 -7.08 11.58 -6.26
C VAL A 12 -5.89 11.79 -5.34
N MET A 13 -5.84 12.93 -4.65
CA MET A 13 -4.78 13.21 -3.68
C MET A 13 -4.83 12.25 -2.50
N GLU A 14 -6.02 11.91 -2.00
CA GLU A 14 -6.17 10.91 -0.94
C GLU A 14 -5.65 9.55 -1.38
N LEU A 15 -5.92 9.16 -2.63
CA LEU A 15 -5.41 7.92 -3.18
C LEU A 15 -3.88 7.90 -3.14
N ILE A 16 -3.23 8.99 -3.55
CA ILE A 16 -1.77 9.12 -3.53
C ILE A 16 -1.25 9.06 -2.09
N ILE A 17 -1.89 9.76 -1.16
CA ILE A 17 -1.46 9.82 0.23
C ILE A 17 -1.54 8.45 0.89
N TYR A 18 -2.66 7.74 0.74
CA TYR A 18 -2.80 6.41 1.33
C TYR A 18 -1.86 5.39 0.70
N ALA A 19 -1.65 5.47 -0.62
CA ALA A 19 -0.69 4.61 -1.29
C ALA A 19 0.73 4.87 -0.80
N GLY A 20 1.10 6.14 -0.65
CA GLY A 20 2.40 6.53 -0.11
C GLY A 20 2.60 6.05 1.32
N GLU A 21 1.58 6.18 2.17
CA GLU A 21 1.61 5.69 3.54
C GLU A 21 1.78 4.18 3.58
N ALA A 22 1.06 3.44 2.74
CA ALA A 22 1.18 1.98 2.67
C ALA A 22 2.60 1.56 2.31
N ARG A 23 3.20 2.22 1.34
CA ARG A 23 4.58 1.92 0.92
C ARG A 23 5.58 2.27 2.02
N SER A 24 5.48 3.46 2.59
CA SER A 24 6.39 3.92 3.64
C SER A 24 6.33 3.03 4.87
N SER A 25 5.13 2.70 5.34
CA SER A 25 4.96 1.81 6.49
C SER A 25 5.48 0.42 6.22
N SER A 26 5.31 -0.10 4.99
CA SER A 26 5.87 -1.40 4.60
C SER A 26 7.39 -1.38 4.67
N MET A 27 8.03 -0.35 4.14
CA MET A 27 9.49 -0.25 4.16
C MET A 27 10.03 -0.06 5.57
N GLU A 28 9.32 0.69 6.41
CA GLU A 28 9.69 0.82 7.82
C GLU A 28 9.54 -0.51 8.56
N ALA A 29 8.51 -1.29 8.22
CA ALA A 29 8.33 -2.63 8.78
C ALA A 29 9.52 -3.53 8.45
N LEU A 30 9.98 -3.48 7.20
CA LEU A 30 11.15 -4.24 6.77
C LEU A 30 12.40 -3.81 7.54
N SER A 31 12.58 -2.51 7.74
CA SER A 31 13.70 -1.98 8.52
C SER A 31 13.67 -2.49 9.96
N ALA A 32 12.49 -2.50 10.58
CA ALA A 32 12.32 -3.03 11.94
C ALA A 32 12.66 -4.53 12.00
N ALA A 33 12.21 -5.31 11.01
CA ALA A 33 12.50 -6.73 10.93
C ALA A 33 14.00 -7.02 10.81
N ARG A 34 14.72 -6.19 10.08
CA ARG A 34 16.18 -6.31 9.94
C ARG A 34 16.90 -6.10 11.27
N LYS A 35 16.27 -5.40 12.20
CA LYS A 35 16.79 -5.17 13.56
C LYS A 35 16.21 -6.15 14.57
N TYR A 36 15.48 -7.15 14.11
CA TYR A 36 14.81 -8.15 14.94
C TYR A 36 13.73 -7.59 15.87
N ASP A 37 13.21 -6.40 15.54
CA ASP A 37 12.09 -5.79 16.28
C ASP A 37 10.77 -6.26 15.65
N TRP A 38 10.38 -7.48 15.99
CA TRP A 38 9.24 -8.15 15.35
C TRP A 38 7.91 -7.48 15.67
N ASP A 39 7.73 -7.01 16.90
CA ASP A 39 6.50 -6.35 17.30
C ASP A 39 6.27 -5.08 16.51
N LYS A 40 7.32 -4.29 16.35
CA LYS A 40 7.25 -3.05 15.57
C LYS A 40 7.03 -3.35 14.08
N ALA A 41 7.70 -4.37 13.57
CA ALA A 41 7.52 -4.79 12.18
C ALA A 41 6.06 -5.16 11.91
N GLU A 42 5.44 -5.93 12.80
CA GLU A 42 4.04 -6.32 12.67
C GLU A 42 3.09 -5.14 12.76
N GLU A 43 3.32 -4.24 13.72
CA GLU A 43 2.53 -3.03 13.87
C GLU A 43 2.57 -2.18 12.59
N LEU A 44 3.76 -1.96 12.05
CA LEU A 44 3.93 -1.16 10.83
C LEU A 44 3.31 -1.86 9.61
N LEU A 45 3.41 -3.18 9.53
CA LEU A 45 2.81 -3.93 8.43
C LEU A 45 1.27 -3.84 8.49
N ASN A 46 0.70 -3.83 9.70
CA ASN A 46 -0.74 -3.62 9.88
C ASN A 46 -1.15 -2.22 9.47
N MET A 47 -0.37 -1.20 9.80
CA MET A 47 -0.61 0.17 9.35
C MET A 47 -0.59 0.25 7.82
N ALA A 48 0.36 -0.43 7.19
CA ALA A 48 0.45 -0.49 5.74
C ALA A 48 -0.81 -1.14 5.14
N SER A 49 -1.32 -2.20 5.76
CA SER A 49 -2.52 -2.89 5.31
C SER A 49 -3.75 -1.99 5.38
N VAL A 50 -3.89 -1.22 6.45
CA VAL A 50 -5.02 -0.28 6.61
C VAL A 50 -4.96 0.80 5.53
N ALA A 51 -3.79 1.39 5.31
CA ALA A 51 -3.61 2.42 4.29
C ALA A 51 -3.86 1.88 2.88
N ALA A 52 -3.32 0.69 2.58
CA ALA A 52 -3.53 0.05 1.28
C ALA A 52 -5.00 -0.24 1.02
N ARG A 53 -5.74 -0.66 2.04
CA ARG A 53 -7.17 -0.94 1.94
C ARG A 53 -7.96 0.33 1.64
N LYS A 54 -7.63 1.44 2.29
CA LYS A 54 -8.26 2.73 2.03
C LYS A 54 -8.00 3.20 0.60
N ALA A 55 -6.76 3.08 0.13
CA ALA A 55 -6.40 3.43 -1.23
C ALA A 55 -7.15 2.55 -2.24
N HIS A 56 -7.22 1.25 -1.98
CA HIS A 56 -7.91 0.30 -2.85
C HIS A 56 -9.41 0.59 -2.92
N GLN A 57 -10.04 1.01 -1.82
CA GLN A 57 -11.44 1.40 -1.79
C GLN A 57 -11.70 2.60 -2.71
N ILE A 58 -10.82 3.58 -2.70
CA ILE A 58 -10.91 4.74 -3.59
C ILE A 58 -10.81 4.30 -5.05
N GLN A 59 -9.84 3.44 -5.36
CA GLN A 59 -9.66 2.91 -6.71
C GLN A 59 -10.91 2.16 -7.18
N THR A 60 -11.46 1.30 -6.32
CA THR A 60 -12.65 0.52 -6.63
C THR A 60 -13.84 1.43 -6.93
N ALA A 61 -14.00 2.52 -6.15
CA ALA A 61 -15.05 3.49 -6.38
C ALA A 61 -14.90 4.20 -7.73
N LEU A 62 -13.66 4.56 -8.10
CA LEU A 62 -13.38 5.18 -9.39
C LEU A 62 -13.69 4.23 -10.55
N ILE A 63 -13.26 2.98 -10.44
CA ILE A 63 -13.53 1.96 -11.46
C ILE A 63 -15.04 1.74 -11.61
N GLY A 64 -15.74 1.65 -10.49
CA GLY A 64 -17.20 1.50 -10.49
C GLY A 64 -17.91 2.67 -11.16
N ALA A 65 -17.48 3.90 -10.86
CA ALA A 65 -18.07 5.10 -11.45
C ALA A 65 -17.80 5.19 -12.96
N ASP A 66 -16.69 4.64 -13.44
CA ASP A 66 -16.37 4.59 -14.86
C ASP A 66 -17.31 3.67 -15.64
N GLU A 67 -17.83 2.64 -15.01
CA GLU A 67 -18.73 1.65 -15.61
C GLU A 67 -18.17 0.95 -16.86
N GLY A 68 -16.84 0.98 -17.03
CA GLY A 68 -16.21 0.40 -18.19
C GLY A 68 -16.47 1.16 -19.50
N SER A 69 -17.07 2.34 -19.43
CA SER A 69 -17.46 3.13 -20.60
C SER A 69 -16.64 4.40 -20.77
N GLY A 70 -15.66 4.61 -19.90
CA GLY A 70 -14.79 5.79 -19.98
C GLY A 70 -15.43 7.06 -19.44
N LYS A 71 -16.35 6.93 -18.48
CA LYS A 71 -17.00 8.08 -17.83
C LYS A 71 -16.04 8.89 -16.98
N ILE A 72 -15.01 8.24 -16.45
CA ILE A 72 -13.99 8.89 -15.65
C ILE A 72 -12.88 9.40 -16.57
N PRO A 73 -12.62 10.72 -16.64
CA PRO A 73 -11.53 11.22 -17.45
C PRO A 73 -10.19 10.75 -16.89
N VAL A 74 -9.36 10.21 -17.75
CA VAL A 74 -8.02 9.76 -17.35
C VAL A 74 -7.03 10.87 -17.69
N ASN A 75 -6.35 11.37 -16.67
CA ASN A 75 -5.32 12.37 -16.82
C ASN A 75 -4.03 11.88 -16.17
N LEU A 76 -2.95 12.64 -16.29
CA LEU A 76 -1.64 12.22 -15.82
C LEU A 76 -1.63 11.97 -14.31
N ILE A 77 -2.26 12.83 -13.53
CA ILE A 77 -2.26 12.68 -12.07
C ILE A 77 -3.03 11.42 -11.64
N LEU A 78 -4.10 11.06 -12.33
CA LEU A 78 -4.84 9.84 -12.04
C LEU A 78 -4.01 8.60 -12.37
N VAL A 79 -3.30 8.61 -13.50
CA VAL A 79 -2.38 7.52 -13.87
C VAL A 79 -1.30 7.37 -12.81
N HIS A 80 -0.73 8.48 -12.36
CA HIS A 80 0.29 8.50 -11.31
C HIS A 80 -0.25 7.91 -9.99
N ALA A 81 -1.47 8.29 -9.61
CA ALA A 81 -2.11 7.77 -8.41
C ALA A 81 -2.34 6.26 -8.49
N GLN A 82 -2.79 5.76 -9.62
CA GLN A 82 -3.00 4.33 -9.86
C GLN A 82 -1.68 3.57 -9.78
N ASP A 83 -0.64 4.12 -10.37
CA ASP A 83 0.70 3.53 -10.32
C ASP A 83 1.21 3.44 -8.87
N HIS A 84 1.04 4.51 -8.10
CA HIS A 84 1.39 4.51 -6.68
C HIS A 84 0.70 3.38 -5.92
N LEU A 85 -0.60 3.22 -6.13
CA LEU A 85 -1.37 2.18 -5.45
C LEU A 85 -0.87 0.79 -5.81
N MET A 86 -0.70 0.51 -7.09
CA MET A 86 -0.28 -0.83 -7.52
C MET A 86 1.11 -1.17 -7.00
N ASN A 87 2.03 -0.21 -7.05
CA ASN A 87 3.37 -0.40 -6.50
C ASN A 87 3.36 -0.57 -4.98
N ALA A 88 2.52 0.18 -4.28
CA ALA A 88 2.41 0.09 -2.82
C ALA A 88 1.87 -1.27 -2.38
N MET A 89 0.88 -1.80 -3.09
CA MET A 89 0.31 -3.11 -2.80
C MET A 89 1.34 -4.22 -3.02
N LEU A 90 2.06 -4.16 -4.13
CA LEU A 90 3.12 -5.14 -4.41
C LEU A 90 4.25 -5.03 -3.38
N CYS A 91 4.64 -3.81 -3.05
CA CYS A 91 5.67 -3.56 -2.03
C CYS A 91 5.28 -4.22 -0.70
N ARG A 92 4.05 -4.01 -0.25
CA ARG A 92 3.58 -4.59 1.00
C ARG A 92 3.64 -6.12 0.97
N GLU A 93 3.18 -6.73 -0.11
CA GLU A 93 3.20 -8.18 -0.26
C GLU A 93 4.62 -8.73 -0.20
N LEU A 94 5.54 -8.10 -0.92
CA LEU A 94 6.94 -8.52 -0.93
C LEU A 94 7.62 -8.31 0.41
N VAL A 95 7.32 -7.21 1.10
CA VAL A 95 7.86 -6.94 2.42
C VAL A 95 7.40 -8.00 3.42
N GLU A 96 6.14 -8.41 3.36
CA GLU A 96 5.65 -9.48 4.22
C GLU A 96 6.46 -10.76 4.05
N GLU A 97 6.75 -11.14 2.80
CA GLU A 97 7.59 -12.31 2.51
C GLU A 97 9.02 -12.12 2.99
N LEU A 98 9.58 -10.93 2.81
CA LEU A 98 10.93 -10.62 3.26
C LEU A 98 11.04 -10.66 4.78
N ILE A 99 10.02 -10.19 5.49
CA ILE A 99 9.98 -10.28 6.96
C ILE A 99 9.98 -11.73 7.39
N GLN A 100 9.20 -12.59 6.71
CA GLN A 100 9.18 -14.01 7.00
C GLN A 100 10.57 -14.63 6.81
N LEU A 101 11.27 -14.26 5.74
CA LEU A 101 12.63 -14.72 5.50
C LEU A 101 13.58 -14.25 6.60
N HIS A 102 13.45 -13.02 7.07
CA HIS A 102 14.28 -12.53 8.18
C HIS A 102 14.03 -13.30 9.46
N ARG A 103 12.77 -13.70 9.72
CA ARG A 103 12.45 -14.54 10.89
C ARG A 103 13.13 -15.88 10.77
N GLU A 104 13.10 -16.49 9.61
CA GLU A 104 13.76 -17.79 9.36
C GLU A 104 15.27 -17.68 9.53
N ILE A 105 15.87 -16.61 9.01
CA ILE A 105 17.31 -16.35 9.16
C ILE A 105 17.65 -16.18 10.65
N SER A 106 16.85 -15.45 11.39
CA SER A 106 17.04 -15.26 12.83
C SER A 106 17.03 -16.58 13.58
N THR A 107 16.07 -17.46 13.25
CA THR A 107 15.98 -18.80 13.83
C THR A 107 17.22 -19.63 13.52
N LEU A 108 17.67 -19.60 12.27
CA LEU A 108 18.86 -20.34 11.85
C LEU A 108 20.12 -19.84 12.57
N LYS A 109 20.25 -18.55 12.73
CA LYS A 109 21.39 -17.95 13.48
C LYS A 109 21.41 -18.42 14.92
N GLN A 110 20.26 -18.50 15.57
CA GLN A 110 20.14 -19.00 16.94
C GLN A 110 20.55 -20.47 17.05
N LEU A 111 20.25 -21.27 16.06
CA LEU A 111 20.59 -22.70 16.03
C LEU A 111 22.10 -22.93 15.84
N ILE A 112 22.77 -22.04 15.14
CA ILE A 112 24.20 -22.12 14.85
C ILE A 112 25.03 -21.67 16.03
N ASN A 113 24.54 -20.68 16.77
CA ASN A 113 25.22 -20.14 17.94
C ASN A 113 24.92 -20.97 19.19
#